data_963166b7864dacb99e70e50ff41d0425
#
_entry.id   963166b7864dacb99e70e50ff41d0425
#
_cell.length_a   1.000
_cell.length_b   1.000
_cell.length_c   1.000
_cell.angle_alpha   90.00
_cell.angle_beta   90.00
_cell.angle_gamma   90.00
#
_symmetry.space_group_name_H-M   'P 1'
#
loop_
_entity.id
_entity.type
_entity.pdbx_description
1 polymer ?
#
loop_
_entity_poly.entity_id
_entity_poly.type
_entity_poly.pdbx_seq_one_letter_code
_entity_poly.pdbx_strand_id
1 'polypeptide(L)'
;MNNQSPATSLSPKATMLLSSHCAFCPSVLDSLSKMIKSGELSSLEVINLEQNPDAMQKYNVRSVPWVRIGTHELTGSQTLEALQQRVQWAMDDKKITEEKGEIKGENTIADFDFLLSDGQVNKVISAIQKDENKIQLIMKLLGDAGTVLSTRIGIGVVFEEFAASALIKFLIPELGKFSKHEDSRIRADAFHYLGMTADSSAIPFLKAGQDSNLNKNDEEITEIIEDSLEELNDV
;
A
#
# COMPACT_ATOMS: atom_id res chain seq x y z
N MET A 1 44.96 10.29 5.73
CA MET A 1 44.17 10.58 4.53
C MET A 1 42.99 9.62 4.55
N ASN A 2 41.85 10.07 5.13
CA ASN A 2 40.64 9.28 5.23
C ASN A 2 39.88 9.39 3.91
N ASN A 3 39.88 8.31 3.17
CA ASN A 3 39.08 8.16 1.95
C ASN A 3 37.64 7.78 2.37
N GLN A 4 36.80 8.78 2.67
CA GLN A 4 35.38 8.58 2.79
C GLN A 4 34.82 8.55 1.36
N SER A 5 34.52 7.35 0.87
CA SER A 5 33.66 7.16 -0.30
C SER A 5 32.33 7.87 -0.02
N PRO A 6 31.77 8.64 -0.99
CA PRO A 6 30.47 9.25 -0.79
C PRO A 6 29.42 8.15 -0.61
N ALA A 7 28.84 8.09 0.59
CA ALA A 7 27.65 7.28 0.83
C ALA A 7 26.58 7.71 -0.17
N THR A 8 26.22 6.83 -1.10
CA THR A 8 25.12 7.04 -2.05
C THR A 8 23.87 7.30 -1.20
N SER A 9 23.35 8.53 -1.22
CA SER A 9 22.20 8.93 -0.44
C SER A 9 21.01 8.04 -0.76
N LEU A 10 20.64 7.18 0.18
CA LEU A 10 19.48 6.30 0.11
C LEU A 10 18.15 7.09 0.08
N SER A 11 18.16 8.36 0.50
CA SER A 11 16.97 9.20 0.60
C SER A 11 16.32 9.43 -0.76
N PRO A 12 14.98 9.29 -0.88
CA PRO A 12 14.27 9.48 -2.14
C PRO A 12 14.20 10.95 -2.55
N LYS A 13 13.86 11.18 -3.83
CA LYS A 13 13.54 12.51 -4.38
C LYS A 13 12.03 12.72 -4.27
N ALA A 14 11.63 13.99 -4.10
CA ALA A 14 10.23 14.39 -4.15
C ALA A 14 9.97 15.40 -5.26
N THR A 15 8.77 15.33 -5.86
CA THR A 15 8.22 16.35 -6.77
C THR A 15 6.87 16.79 -6.22
N MET A 16 6.61 18.09 -6.16
CA MET A 16 5.33 18.64 -5.74
C MET A 16 4.75 19.53 -6.84
N LEU A 17 3.48 19.32 -7.19
CA LEU A 17 2.69 20.24 -7.99
C LEU A 17 1.81 21.08 -7.06
N LEU A 18 1.81 22.39 -7.25
CA LEU A 18 0.99 23.32 -6.49
C LEU A 18 0.36 24.38 -7.39
N SER A 19 -0.65 25.07 -6.85
CA SER A 19 -1.29 26.23 -7.43
C SER A 19 -1.35 27.36 -6.41
N SER A 20 -1.27 28.61 -6.88
CA SER A 20 -1.33 29.81 -6.02
C SER A 20 -2.67 29.92 -5.28
N HIS A 21 -3.73 29.29 -5.79
CA HIS A 21 -5.07 29.31 -5.22
C HIS A 21 -5.40 28.09 -4.34
N CYS A 22 -4.43 27.19 -4.15
CA CYS A 22 -4.60 25.97 -3.36
C CYS A 22 -4.42 26.24 -1.87
N ALA A 23 -5.48 26.15 -1.10
CA ALA A 23 -5.45 26.41 0.35
C ALA A 23 -4.56 25.43 1.15
N PHE A 24 -4.38 24.19 0.68
CA PHE A 24 -3.64 23.14 1.37
C PHE A 24 -2.16 23.04 0.91
N CYS A 25 -1.82 23.65 -0.21
CA CYS A 25 -0.47 23.57 -0.77
C CYS A 25 0.63 24.13 0.19
N PRO A 26 0.41 25.24 0.91
CA PRO A 26 1.45 25.77 1.82
C PRO A 26 1.83 24.80 2.94
N SER A 27 0.86 24.11 3.56
CA SER A 27 1.12 23.18 4.66
C SER A 27 1.88 21.93 4.21
N VAL A 28 1.55 21.42 3.02
CA VAL A 28 2.27 20.26 2.43
C VAL A 28 3.69 20.66 2.03
N LEU A 29 3.89 21.85 1.45
CA LEU A 29 5.21 22.37 1.10
C LEU A 29 6.09 22.58 2.34
N ASP A 30 5.52 23.10 3.43
CA ASP A 30 6.26 23.25 4.70
C ASP A 30 6.73 21.91 5.25
N SER A 31 5.87 20.89 5.21
CA SER A 31 6.22 19.53 5.62
C SER A 31 7.35 18.95 4.76
N LEU A 32 7.27 19.05 3.43
CA LEU A 32 8.34 18.60 2.53
C LEU A 32 9.65 19.38 2.74
N SER A 33 9.56 20.68 3.03
CA SER A 33 10.73 21.52 3.34
C SER A 33 11.42 21.09 4.64
N LYS A 34 10.66 20.66 5.65
CA LYS A 34 11.20 20.08 6.88
C LYS A 34 11.92 18.76 6.59
N MET A 35 11.35 17.91 5.75
CA MET A 35 11.93 16.62 5.37
C MET A 35 13.22 16.76 4.55
N ILE A 36 13.34 17.80 3.72
CA ILE A 36 14.63 18.15 3.06
C ILE A 36 15.67 18.53 4.11
N LYS A 37 15.30 19.40 5.08
CA LYS A 37 16.22 19.85 6.13
C LYS A 37 16.67 18.74 7.07
N SER A 38 15.80 17.75 7.34
CA SER A 38 16.14 16.58 8.16
C SER A 38 16.94 15.52 7.39
N GLY A 39 17.06 15.63 6.06
CA GLY A 39 17.73 14.64 5.22
C GLY A 39 16.86 13.42 4.86
N GLU A 40 15.60 13.42 5.21
CA GLU A 40 14.63 12.38 4.83
C GLU A 40 14.38 12.35 3.32
N LEU A 41 14.50 13.50 2.66
CA LEU A 41 14.47 13.63 1.20
C LEU A 41 15.82 14.14 0.68
N SER A 42 16.28 13.61 -0.46
CA SER A 42 17.53 14.05 -1.10
C SER A 42 17.35 15.30 -1.97
N SER A 43 16.16 15.50 -2.53
CA SER A 43 15.81 16.68 -3.33
C SER A 43 14.29 16.89 -3.35
N LEU A 44 13.88 18.15 -3.53
CA LEU A 44 12.48 18.52 -3.73
C LEU A 44 12.38 19.43 -4.95
N GLU A 45 11.63 19.00 -5.97
CA GLU A 45 11.22 19.82 -7.09
C GLU A 45 9.80 20.34 -6.84
N VAL A 46 9.61 21.66 -6.94
CA VAL A 46 8.30 22.29 -6.76
C VAL A 46 7.89 22.97 -8.05
N ILE A 47 6.76 22.56 -8.61
CA ILE A 47 6.24 23.03 -9.90
C ILE A 47 4.95 23.81 -9.64
N ASN A 48 4.96 25.10 -10.03
CA ASN A 48 3.76 25.95 -10.00
C ASN A 48 3.00 25.78 -11.30
N LEU A 49 1.73 25.38 -11.22
CA LEU A 49 0.87 25.07 -12.38
C LEU A 49 0.50 26.30 -13.20
N GLU A 50 0.44 27.49 -12.60
CA GLU A 50 0.16 28.73 -13.33
C GLU A 50 1.32 29.08 -14.29
N GLN A 51 2.54 28.66 -13.95
CA GLN A 51 3.73 28.88 -14.79
C GLN A 51 4.05 27.68 -15.68
N ASN A 52 3.48 26.50 -15.37
CA ASN A 52 3.71 25.25 -16.07
C ASN A 52 2.39 24.50 -16.31
N PRO A 53 1.49 25.02 -17.15
CA PRO A 53 0.15 24.45 -17.34
C PRO A 53 0.17 23.01 -17.87
N ASP A 54 1.20 22.66 -18.66
CA ASP A 54 1.37 21.31 -19.23
C ASP A 54 1.77 20.27 -18.16
N ALA A 55 2.17 20.70 -16.95
CA ALA A 55 2.59 19.79 -15.90
C ALA A 55 1.44 18.87 -15.44
N MET A 56 0.19 19.34 -15.42
CA MET A 56 -0.97 18.50 -15.10
C MET A 56 -1.09 17.32 -16.07
N GLN A 57 -0.93 17.56 -17.36
CA GLN A 57 -1.00 16.52 -18.38
C GLN A 57 0.23 15.61 -18.31
N LYS A 58 1.43 16.20 -18.18
CA LYS A 58 2.70 15.46 -18.09
C LYS A 58 2.73 14.46 -16.95
N TYR A 59 2.18 14.83 -15.79
CA TYR A 59 2.15 13.98 -14.59
C TYR A 59 0.82 13.24 -14.42
N ASN A 60 -0.14 13.40 -15.35
CA ASN A 60 -1.51 12.85 -15.29
C ASN A 60 -2.26 13.21 -14.00
N VAL A 61 -2.13 14.46 -13.53
CA VAL A 61 -2.67 14.95 -12.27
C VAL A 61 -3.95 15.74 -12.51
N ARG A 62 -4.97 15.53 -11.65
CA ARG A 62 -6.29 16.21 -11.77
C ARG A 62 -6.51 17.29 -10.71
N SER A 63 -5.75 17.26 -9.61
CA SER A 63 -5.90 18.21 -8.49
C SER A 63 -4.60 18.41 -7.73
N VAL A 64 -4.49 19.52 -7.00
CA VAL A 64 -3.34 19.88 -6.16
C VAL A 64 -3.79 20.15 -4.72
N PRO A 65 -2.91 19.98 -3.70
CA PRO A 65 -1.49 19.59 -3.84
C PRO A 65 -1.37 18.14 -4.33
N TRP A 66 -0.39 17.91 -5.20
CA TRP A 66 0.04 16.59 -5.60
C TRP A 66 1.53 16.44 -5.29
N VAL A 67 1.89 15.31 -4.73
CA VAL A 67 3.26 15.01 -4.32
C VAL A 67 3.65 13.63 -4.80
N ARG A 68 4.85 13.49 -5.36
CA ARG A 68 5.48 12.20 -5.66
C ARG A 68 6.79 12.08 -4.88
N ILE A 69 6.95 11.00 -4.10
CA ILE A 69 8.15 10.67 -3.35
C ILE A 69 8.68 9.33 -3.87
N GLY A 70 9.82 9.34 -4.57
CA GLY A 70 10.25 8.17 -5.33
C GLY A 70 9.24 7.81 -6.41
N THR A 71 8.61 6.66 -6.28
CA THR A 71 7.52 6.17 -7.15
C THR A 71 6.12 6.45 -6.59
N HIS A 72 6.01 6.87 -5.32
CA HIS A 72 4.75 7.03 -4.59
C HIS A 72 4.08 8.37 -4.82
N GLU A 73 2.82 8.37 -5.21
CA GLU A 73 2.02 9.57 -5.48
C GLU A 73 0.95 9.79 -4.40
N LEU A 74 0.72 11.04 -4.06
CA LEU A 74 -0.25 11.49 -3.06
C LEU A 74 -0.99 12.70 -3.61
N THR A 75 -2.29 12.75 -3.40
CA THR A 75 -3.13 13.88 -3.83
C THR A 75 -3.91 14.44 -2.64
N GLY A 76 -4.07 15.75 -2.60
CA GLY A 76 -4.79 16.44 -1.52
C GLY A 76 -3.93 16.76 -0.32
N SER A 77 -4.58 17.20 0.77
CA SER A 77 -3.89 17.54 2.02
C SER A 77 -3.22 16.32 2.62
N GLN A 78 -1.94 16.45 2.97
CA GLN A 78 -1.13 15.39 3.55
C GLN A 78 -0.55 15.83 4.89
N THR A 79 -0.55 14.93 5.88
CA THR A 79 0.16 15.16 7.14
C THR A 79 1.66 14.86 6.97
N LEU A 80 2.47 15.35 7.90
CA LEU A 80 3.91 15.04 7.91
C LEU A 80 4.14 13.54 8.01
N GLU A 81 3.38 12.86 8.87
CA GLU A 81 3.47 11.40 9.09
C GLU A 81 3.16 10.62 7.82
N ALA A 82 2.13 11.02 7.07
CA ALA A 82 1.78 10.38 5.80
C ALA A 82 2.89 10.54 4.75
N LEU A 83 3.53 11.70 4.69
CA LEU A 83 4.67 11.94 3.81
C LEU A 83 5.89 11.13 4.23
N GLN A 84 6.18 11.03 5.54
CA GLN A 84 7.28 10.24 6.09
C GLN A 84 7.09 8.74 5.81
N GLN A 85 5.88 8.25 5.91
CA GLN A 85 5.58 6.87 5.56
C GLN A 85 5.89 6.58 4.09
N ARG A 86 5.56 7.51 3.16
CA ARG A 86 5.93 7.35 1.74
C ARG A 86 7.44 7.37 1.50
N VAL A 87 8.19 8.15 2.29
CA VAL A 87 9.67 8.08 2.26
C VAL A 87 10.15 6.70 2.65
N GLN A 88 9.59 6.12 3.73
CA GLN A 88 9.97 4.79 4.17
C GLN A 88 9.72 3.75 3.07
N TRP A 89 8.55 3.77 2.45
CA TRP A 89 8.24 2.86 1.35
C TRP A 89 9.18 3.04 0.16
N ALA A 90 9.47 4.29 -0.24
CA ALA A 90 10.42 4.55 -1.32
C ALA A 90 11.84 4.08 -1.02
N MET A 91 12.23 4.05 0.25
CA MET A 91 13.52 3.48 0.68
C MET A 91 13.50 1.95 0.65
N ASP A 92 12.40 1.34 1.05
CA ASP A 92 12.24 -0.12 1.03
C ASP A 92 12.21 -0.64 -0.42
N ASP A 93 11.54 0.05 -1.33
CA ASP A 93 11.56 -0.25 -2.78
C ASP A 93 12.98 -0.26 -3.33
N LYS A 94 13.82 0.72 -2.95
CA LYS A 94 15.23 0.76 -3.38
C LYS A 94 16.05 -0.41 -2.86
N LYS A 95 15.87 -0.79 -1.59
CA LYS A 95 16.58 -1.95 -1.02
C LYS A 95 16.25 -3.24 -1.76
N ILE A 96 14.96 -3.45 -2.07
CA ILE A 96 14.49 -4.62 -2.81
C ILE A 96 15.11 -4.66 -4.22
N THR A 97 15.25 -3.50 -4.85
CA THR A 97 15.82 -3.38 -6.20
C THR A 97 17.34 -3.63 -6.20
N GLU A 98 18.07 -3.16 -5.17
CA GLU A 98 19.53 -3.36 -5.05
C GLU A 98 19.89 -4.81 -4.72
N GLU A 99 19.08 -5.50 -3.92
CA GLU A 99 19.30 -6.90 -3.56
C GLU A 99 18.97 -7.90 -4.68
N LYS A 100 18.10 -7.54 -5.63
CA LYS A 100 17.62 -8.45 -6.69
C LYS A 100 18.16 -8.18 -8.10
N GLY A 101 19.06 -7.20 -8.31
CA GLY A 101 19.64 -6.87 -9.62
C GLY A 101 18.59 -6.52 -10.68
N GLU A 102 18.55 -5.26 -11.07
CA GLU A 102 17.77 -4.67 -12.18
C GLU A 102 16.46 -5.39 -12.59
N ILE A 103 15.36 -5.02 -11.93
CA ILE A 103 14.05 -5.14 -12.56
C ILE A 103 13.65 -3.73 -13.01
N LYS A 104 13.85 -3.46 -14.29
CA LYS A 104 13.31 -2.27 -14.96
C LYS A 104 11.80 -2.38 -15.00
N GLY A 105 11.11 -1.42 -14.35
CA GLY A 105 9.77 -1.01 -14.70
C GLY A 105 8.62 -1.85 -14.14
N GLU A 106 7.68 -1.15 -13.49
CA GLU A 106 6.29 -1.58 -13.26
C GLU A 106 6.13 -2.74 -12.27
N ASN A 107 5.96 -2.43 -10.98
CA ASN A 107 5.38 -3.30 -9.96
C ASN A 107 6.02 -3.10 -8.58
N THR A 108 6.06 -1.86 -8.13
CA THR A 108 6.37 -1.52 -6.75
C THR A 108 5.09 -1.54 -5.90
N ILE A 109 5.22 -1.50 -4.58
CA ILE A 109 4.07 -1.32 -3.68
C ILE A 109 3.26 -0.09 -4.06
N ALA A 110 3.93 1.01 -4.46
CA ALA A 110 3.27 2.23 -4.88
C ALA A 110 2.49 2.10 -6.18
N ASP A 111 3.07 1.40 -7.17
CA ASP A 111 2.35 1.17 -8.41
C ASP A 111 1.07 0.37 -8.15
N PHE A 112 1.15 -0.63 -7.27
CA PHE A 112 -0.01 -1.42 -6.89
C PHE A 112 -1.02 -0.60 -6.10
N ASP A 113 -0.59 0.19 -5.11
CA ASP A 113 -1.48 1.09 -4.34
C ASP A 113 -2.19 2.07 -5.27
N PHE A 114 -1.45 2.71 -6.20
CA PHE A 114 -2.03 3.60 -7.21
C PHE A 114 -3.02 2.89 -8.13
N LEU A 115 -2.63 1.76 -8.71
CA LEU A 115 -3.48 1.00 -9.64
C LEU A 115 -4.77 0.50 -8.97
N LEU A 116 -4.68 0.03 -7.72
CA LEU A 116 -5.83 -0.42 -6.95
C LEU A 116 -6.75 0.74 -6.59
N SER A 117 -6.19 1.86 -6.10
CA SER A 117 -6.97 3.04 -5.70
C SER A 117 -7.63 3.75 -6.87
N ASP A 118 -7.04 3.67 -8.08
CA ASP A 118 -7.57 4.25 -9.33
C ASP A 118 -8.50 3.27 -10.09
N GLY A 119 -8.80 2.10 -9.53
CA GLY A 119 -9.69 1.11 -10.13
C GLY A 119 -9.09 0.30 -11.29
N GLN A 120 -7.76 0.39 -11.50
CA GLN A 120 -7.05 -0.34 -12.55
C GLN A 120 -6.62 -1.75 -12.09
N VAL A 121 -7.49 -2.44 -11.34
CA VAL A 121 -7.21 -3.74 -10.69
C VAL A 121 -6.75 -4.81 -11.68
N ASN A 122 -7.29 -4.82 -12.91
CA ASN A 122 -6.93 -5.78 -13.95
C ASN A 122 -5.42 -5.74 -14.31
N LYS A 123 -4.75 -4.58 -14.16
CA LYS A 123 -3.31 -4.49 -14.38
C LYS A 123 -2.52 -5.19 -13.27
N VAL A 124 -3.01 -5.07 -12.04
CA VAL A 124 -2.43 -5.74 -10.87
C VAL A 124 -2.61 -7.25 -11.00
N ILE A 125 -3.82 -7.73 -11.32
CA ILE A 125 -4.12 -9.13 -11.58
C ILE A 125 -3.19 -9.68 -12.66
N SER A 126 -3.09 -9.00 -13.81
CA SER A 126 -2.20 -9.42 -14.91
C SER A 126 -0.73 -9.45 -14.52
N ALA A 127 -0.30 -8.57 -13.62
CA ALA A 127 1.06 -8.56 -13.11
C ALA A 127 1.34 -9.76 -12.18
N ILE A 128 0.37 -10.10 -11.33
CA ILE A 128 0.45 -11.28 -10.43
C ILE A 128 0.39 -12.58 -11.24
N GLN A 129 -0.46 -12.67 -12.27
CA GLN A 129 -0.52 -13.84 -13.16
C GLN A 129 0.79 -14.11 -13.90
N LYS A 130 1.58 -13.05 -14.20
CA LYS A 130 2.91 -13.18 -14.82
C LYS A 130 4.01 -13.55 -13.80
N ASP A 131 3.86 -13.12 -12.57
CA ASP A 131 4.82 -13.34 -11.49
C ASP A 131 4.06 -13.39 -10.15
N GLU A 132 3.78 -14.60 -9.67
CA GLU A 132 3.00 -14.86 -8.46
C GLU A 132 3.65 -14.25 -7.20
N ASN A 133 4.97 -14.03 -7.18
CA ASN A 133 5.64 -13.39 -6.04
C ASN A 133 5.13 -11.97 -5.79
N LYS A 134 4.52 -11.32 -6.78
CA LYS A 134 3.94 -9.98 -6.64
C LYS A 134 2.74 -9.92 -5.72
N ILE A 135 2.12 -11.05 -5.41
CA ILE A 135 1.07 -11.11 -4.37
C ILE A 135 1.58 -10.62 -3.02
N GLN A 136 2.89 -10.69 -2.75
CA GLN A 136 3.50 -10.15 -1.55
C GLN A 136 3.40 -8.61 -1.43
N LEU A 137 3.23 -7.90 -2.56
CA LEU A 137 2.96 -6.46 -2.56
C LEU A 137 1.54 -6.17 -2.05
N ILE A 138 0.58 -7.02 -2.43
CA ILE A 138 -0.79 -6.98 -1.91
C ILE A 138 -0.80 -7.24 -0.41
N MET A 139 -0.07 -8.25 0.07
CA MET A 139 0.00 -8.57 1.50
C MET A 139 0.59 -7.42 2.33
N LYS A 140 1.58 -6.71 1.80
CA LYS A 140 2.12 -5.52 2.46
C LYS A 140 1.10 -4.37 2.54
N LEU A 141 0.35 -4.11 1.48
CA LEU A 141 -0.72 -3.12 1.47
C LEU A 141 -1.86 -3.51 2.42
N LEU A 142 -2.23 -4.79 2.44
CA LEU A 142 -3.26 -5.32 3.34
C LEU A 142 -2.89 -5.13 4.82
N GLY A 143 -1.64 -5.42 5.17
CA GLY A 143 -1.13 -5.31 6.55
C GLY A 143 -0.82 -3.88 7.01
N ASP A 144 -0.99 -2.87 6.16
CA ASP A 144 -0.75 -1.47 6.50
C ASP A 144 -2.05 -0.76 6.92
N ALA A 145 -2.12 -0.31 8.17
CA ALA A 145 -3.23 0.48 8.68
C ALA A 145 -3.43 1.83 7.96
N GLY A 146 -2.40 2.33 7.26
CA GLY A 146 -2.44 3.54 6.44
C GLY A 146 -3.08 3.33 5.05
N THR A 147 -3.28 2.08 4.63
CA THR A 147 -3.90 1.77 3.33
C THR A 147 -5.34 2.31 3.27
N VAL A 148 -5.60 3.14 2.25
CA VAL A 148 -6.89 3.80 2.06
C VAL A 148 -7.98 2.83 1.58
N LEU A 149 -9.25 3.18 1.84
CA LEU A 149 -10.39 2.30 1.53
C LEU A 149 -10.46 1.90 0.05
N SER A 150 -10.17 2.81 -0.89
CA SER A 150 -10.19 2.49 -2.33
C SER A 150 -9.17 1.41 -2.70
N THR A 151 -7.97 1.45 -2.12
CA THR A 151 -6.97 0.39 -2.28
C THR A 151 -7.44 -0.92 -1.67
N ARG A 152 -8.06 -0.91 -0.46
CA ARG A 152 -8.60 -2.11 0.18
C ARG A 152 -9.71 -2.77 -0.65
N ILE A 153 -10.60 -1.99 -1.26
CA ILE A 153 -11.59 -2.50 -2.21
C ILE A 153 -10.91 -3.18 -3.41
N GLY A 154 -9.86 -2.55 -3.95
CA GLY A 154 -9.09 -3.15 -5.04
C GLY A 154 -8.37 -4.44 -4.64
N ILE A 155 -7.86 -4.53 -3.40
CA ILE A 155 -7.31 -5.78 -2.83
C ILE A 155 -8.38 -6.88 -2.79
N GLY A 156 -9.61 -6.56 -2.37
CA GLY A 156 -10.73 -7.50 -2.37
C GLY A 156 -10.94 -8.14 -3.76
N VAL A 157 -11.00 -7.32 -4.80
CA VAL A 157 -11.17 -7.81 -6.18
C VAL A 157 -9.99 -8.71 -6.61
N VAL A 158 -8.76 -8.44 -6.16
CA VAL A 158 -7.61 -9.33 -6.42
C VAL A 158 -7.82 -10.68 -5.73
N PHE A 159 -8.25 -10.70 -4.46
CA PHE A 159 -8.52 -11.94 -3.73
C PHE A 159 -9.67 -12.74 -4.35
N GLU A 160 -10.74 -12.06 -4.81
CA GLU A 160 -11.84 -12.69 -5.55
C GLU A 160 -11.36 -13.39 -6.82
N GLU A 161 -10.52 -12.73 -7.62
CA GLU A 161 -9.97 -13.33 -8.86
C GLU A 161 -9.13 -14.58 -8.61
N PHE A 162 -8.39 -14.62 -7.51
CA PHE A 162 -7.55 -15.77 -7.15
C PHE A 162 -8.18 -16.70 -6.10
N ALA A 163 -9.48 -16.53 -5.79
CA ALA A 163 -10.15 -17.34 -4.77
C ALA A 163 -9.95 -18.84 -4.99
N ALA A 164 -9.80 -19.60 -3.91
CA ALA A 164 -9.55 -21.05 -3.90
C ALA A 164 -8.30 -21.53 -4.68
N SER A 165 -7.51 -20.61 -5.26
CA SER A 165 -6.27 -20.98 -5.96
C SER A 165 -5.15 -21.40 -5.00
N ALA A 166 -4.14 -22.11 -5.52
CA ALA A 166 -2.93 -22.46 -4.75
C ALA A 166 -2.20 -21.21 -4.23
N LEU A 167 -2.24 -20.10 -4.98
CA LEU A 167 -1.63 -18.83 -4.61
C LEU A 167 -2.23 -18.26 -3.31
N ILE A 168 -3.56 -18.22 -3.21
CA ILE A 168 -4.25 -17.71 -2.01
C ILE A 168 -4.09 -18.68 -0.83
N LYS A 169 -4.15 -19.99 -1.06
CA LYS A 169 -3.91 -20.99 -0.01
C LYS A 169 -2.51 -20.86 0.61
N PHE A 170 -1.51 -20.49 -0.18
CA PHE A 170 -0.15 -20.24 0.31
C PHE A 170 -0.08 -19.06 1.30
N LEU A 171 -1.05 -18.13 1.26
CA LEU A 171 -1.09 -16.95 2.13
C LEU A 171 -1.75 -17.20 3.49
N ILE A 172 -2.37 -18.36 3.72
CA ILE A 172 -3.08 -18.70 4.97
C ILE A 172 -2.22 -18.39 6.23
N PRO A 173 -0.94 -18.75 6.33
CA PRO A 173 -0.15 -18.46 7.52
C PRO A 173 0.06 -16.96 7.75
N GLU A 174 0.13 -16.16 6.70
CA GLU A 174 0.31 -14.71 6.78
C GLU A 174 -1.01 -14.01 7.13
N LEU A 175 -2.11 -14.39 6.50
CA LEU A 175 -3.46 -13.96 6.86
C LEU A 175 -3.78 -14.30 8.32
N GLY A 176 -3.36 -15.49 8.78
CA GLY A 176 -3.47 -15.89 10.19
C GLY A 176 -2.66 -15.04 11.17
N LYS A 177 -1.62 -14.31 10.72
CA LYS A 177 -0.96 -13.28 11.52
C LYS A 177 -1.78 -11.99 11.53
N PHE A 178 -2.32 -11.58 10.39
CA PHE A 178 -3.15 -10.38 10.28
C PHE A 178 -4.47 -10.50 11.03
N SER A 179 -5.02 -11.70 11.20
CA SER A 179 -6.21 -11.95 12.05
C SER A 179 -6.02 -11.57 13.53
N LYS A 180 -4.78 -11.28 13.95
CA LYS A 180 -4.42 -10.81 15.30
C LYS A 180 -3.94 -9.37 15.34
N HIS A 181 -4.08 -8.62 14.26
CA HIS A 181 -3.61 -7.25 14.14
C HIS A 181 -4.40 -6.31 15.07
N GLU A 182 -3.78 -5.22 15.54
CA GLU A 182 -4.44 -4.23 16.40
C GLU A 182 -5.57 -3.48 15.68
N ASP A 183 -5.38 -3.15 14.40
CA ASP A 183 -6.40 -2.51 13.54
C ASP A 183 -7.49 -3.51 13.16
N SER A 184 -8.76 -3.20 13.51
CA SER A 184 -9.92 -4.08 13.25
C SER A 184 -10.19 -4.29 11.75
N ARG A 185 -9.92 -3.31 10.90
CA ARG A 185 -10.10 -3.43 9.45
C ARG A 185 -9.16 -4.48 8.86
N ILE A 186 -7.90 -4.53 9.34
CA ILE A 186 -6.94 -5.55 8.91
C ILE A 186 -7.38 -6.93 9.39
N ARG A 187 -7.94 -7.03 10.60
CA ARG A 187 -8.48 -8.32 11.09
C ARG A 187 -9.68 -8.77 10.27
N ALA A 188 -10.62 -7.85 10.00
CA ALA A 188 -11.82 -8.14 9.21
C ALA A 188 -11.45 -8.66 7.81
N ASP A 189 -10.58 -7.92 7.09
CA ASP A 189 -10.07 -8.35 5.78
C ASP A 189 -9.38 -9.72 5.86
N ALA A 190 -8.56 -9.94 6.88
CA ALA A 190 -7.85 -11.21 7.05
C ALA A 190 -8.81 -12.40 7.25
N PHE A 191 -9.86 -12.23 8.06
CA PHE A 191 -10.87 -13.29 8.27
C PHE A 191 -11.66 -13.55 6.99
N HIS A 192 -12.09 -12.52 6.29
CA HIS A 192 -12.79 -12.64 5.01
C HIS A 192 -11.92 -13.39 3.98
N TYR A 193 -10.65 -13.01 3.82
CA TYR A 193 -9.76 -13.68 2.87
C TYR A 193 -9.36 -15.10 3.28
N LEU A 194 -9.36 -15.42 4.58
CA LEU A 194 -9.22 -16.81 5.04
C LEU A 194 -10.39 -17.68 4.58
N GLY A 195 -11.63 -17.16 4.60
CA GLY A 195 -12.81 -17.85 4.03
C GLY A 195 -12.65 -18.14 2.55
N MET A 196 -12.20 -17.14 1.77
CA MET A 196 -11.99 -17.24 0.32
C MET A 196 -10.93 -18.27 -0.11
N THR A 197 -10.14 -18.81 0.82
CA THR A 197 -9.12 -19.81 0.50
C THR A 197 -9.71 -21.15 0.06
N ALA A 198 -10.95 -21.46 0.47
CA ALA A 198 -11.57 -22.78 0.31
C ALA A 198 -10.62 -23.91 0.77
N ASP A 199 -9.96 -23.72 1.93
CA ASP A 199 -9.00 -24.68 2.48
C ASP A 199 -9.19 -24.82 4.01
N SER A 200 -9.41 -26.05 4.47
CA SER A 200 -9.67 -26.34 5.88
C SER A 200 -8.54 -25.93 6.84
N SER A 201 -7.33 -25.69 6.32
CA SER A 201 -6.20 -25.18 7.13
C SER A 201 -6.39 -23.73 7.61
N ALA A 202 -7.38 -23.00 7.06
CA ALA A 202 -7.79 -21.69 7.53
C ALA A 202 -8.67 -21.74 8.79
N ILE A 203 -9.41 -22.83 9.01
CA ILE A 203 -10.37 -23.00 10.12
C ILE A 203 -9.76 -22.71 11.51
N PRO A 204 -8.54 -23.17 11.85
CA PRO A 204 -7.95 -22.89 13.14
C PRO A 204 -7.76 -21.39 13.41
N PHE A 205 -7.47 -20.58 12.39
CA PHE A 205 -7.31 -19.13 12.53
C PHE A 205 -8.66 -18.41 12.74
N LEU A 206 -9.71 -18.84 12.02
CA LEU A 206 -11.08 -18.35 12.20
C LEU A 206 -11.60 -18.66 13.59
N LYS A 207 -11.49 -19.89 14.07
CA LYS A 207 -11.89 -20.30 15.44
C LYS A 207 -11.12 -19.52 16.52
N ALA A 208 -9.81 -19.33 16.33
CA ALA A 208 -9.02 -18.51 17.25
C ALA A 208 -9.48 -17.03 17.25
N GLY A 209 -9.97 -16.52 16.11
CA GLY A 209 -10.57 -15.21 16.01
C GLY A 209 -11.90 -15.10 16.75
N GLN A 210 -12.75 -16.11 16.67
CA GLN A 210 -14.03 -16.21 17.37
C GLN A 210 -13.85 -16.20 18.88
N ASP A 211 -12.83 -16.89 19.39
CA ASP A 211 -12.50 -16.96 20.82
C ASP A 211 -11.73 -15.72 21.33
N SER A 212 -11.30 -14.83 20.45
CA SER A 212 -10.43 -13.70 20.78
C SER A 212 -11.18 -12.57 21.47
N ASN A 213 -10.62 -12.08 22.59
CA ASN A 213 -11.13 -10.89 23.25
C ASN A 213 -11.05 -9.61 22.39
N LEU A 214 -10.18 -9.57 21.36
CA LEU A 214 -10.07 -8.44 20.44
C LEU A 214 -11.33 -8.25 19.58
N ASN A 215 -12.08 -9.34 19.35
CA ASN A 215 -13.24 -9.35 18.45
C ASN A 215 -14.58 -9.45 19.20
N LYS A 216 -14.55 -9.69 20.52
CA LYS A 216 -15.73 -10.03 21.34
C LYS A 216 -16.90 -9.03 21.29
N ASN A 217 -16.62 -7.76 20.97
CA ASN A 217 -17.62 -6.70 20.87
C ASN A 217 -17.69 -6.10 19.45
N ASP A 218 -17.15 -6.79 18.45
CA ASP A 218 -17.12 -6.36 17.07
C ASP A 218 -18.07 -7.29 16.28
N GLU A 219 -19.33 -6.84 16.13
CA GLU A 219 -20.39 -7.61 15.46
C GLU A 219 -20.03 -7.90 14.01
N GLU A 220 -19.41 -6.94 13.31
CA GLU A 220 -19.01 -7.09 11.91
C GLU A 220 -17.95 -8.20 11.76
N ILE A 221 -16.92 -8.20 12.60
CA ILE A 221 -15.89 -9.26 12.57
C ILE A 221 -16.48 -10.61 12.93
N THR A 222 -17.42 -10.65 13.88
CA THR A 222 -18.07 -11.89 14.30
C THR A 222 -18.84 -12.50 13.13
N GLU A 223 -19.65 -11.70 12.41
CA GLU A 223 -20.39 -12.11 11.24
C GLU A 223 -19.46 -12.62 10.13
N ILE A 224 -18.38 -11.88 9.82
CA ILE A 224 -17.37 -12.29 8.82
C ILE A 224 -16.75 -13.65 9.17
N ILE A 225 -16.45 -13.90 10.44
CA ILE A 225 -15.88 -15.19 10.88
C ILE A 225 -16.90 -16.33 10.73
N GLU A 226 -18.17 -16.10 11.11
CA GLU A 226 -19.23 -17.08 10.99
C GLU A 226 -19.48 -17.46 9.53
N ASP A 227 -19.63 -16.48 8.65
CA ASP A 227 -19.78 -16.68 7.19
C ASP A 227 -18.61 -17.47 6.60
N SER A 228 -17.36 -17.05 6.94
CA SER A 228 -16.16 -17.73 6.47
C SER A 228 -16.05 -19.18 6.95
N LEU A 229 -16.52 -19.48 8.17
CA LEU A 229 -16.56 -20.85 8.69
C LEU A 229 -17.63 -21.68 8.00
N GLU A 230 -18.78 -21.09 7.67
CA GLU A 230 -19.87 -21.75 6.93
C GLU A 230 -19.39 -22.12 5.52
N GLU A 231 -18.79 -21.19 4.77
CA GLU A 231 -18.21 -21.44 3.45
C GLU A 231 -17.17 -22.58 3.45
N LEU A 232 -16.31 -22.62 4.48
CA LEU A 232 -15.26 -23.67 4.58
C LEU A 232 -15.78 -25.05 5.03
N ASN A 233 -16.94 -25.12 5.67
CA ASN A 233 -17.54 -26.40 6.05
C ASN A 233 -18.30 -27.08 4.90
N ASP A 234 -18.64 -26.33 3.85
CA ASP A 234 -19.33 -26.83 2.65
C ASP A 234 -18.35 -27.35 1.57
N VAL A 235 -17.03 -27.26 1.80
CA VAL A 235 -15.95 -27.70 0.91
C VAL A 235 -15.37 -29.02 1.39
#